data_860e582e2b6edcf0f5f1066dce414d09
#
_entry.id   860e582e2b6edcf0f5f1066dce414d09
#
_cell.length_a   1.000
_cell.length_b   1.000
_cell.length_c   1.000
_cell.angle_alpha   90.00
_cell.angle_beta   90.00
_cell.angle_gamma   90.00
#
_symmetry.space_group_name_H-M   'P 1'
#
loop_
_entity.id
_entity.type
_entity.pdbx_description
1 polymer ?
#
loop_
_entity_poly.entity_id
_entity_poly.type
_entity_poly.pdbx_seq_one_letter_code
_entity_poly.pdbx_strand_id
1 'polypeptide(L)'
;MLGRLRMDLRSCKQAYKSLSKEIFRAGTWKLPGKKWWDAFWNKSWYSGDALESAIKIILEEHISELEKENLQTENIPLAKAPLRPQAVLPTRCFVCATVKDQTRAERIRSYIPFSNEVSHFTICQASRATSAAPLYFPPINVAGKEYYDGGMASNNPIIEAVREATTEFQGHNISAIVSIGTGASKIVAPNRGLQSVIDHMVARVTDTEEKWEEFLALFPLHENVSFRFQEKGNLGSIDLASSDRLEEVEKLAKAYVASSEVRVKIDECARKIANSGT
;
A
#
# COMPACT_ATOMS: atom_id res chain seq x y z
N MET A 1 -1.80 -4.04 8.40
CA MET A 1 -3.02 -4.19 9.24
C MET A 1 -3.80 -5.46 8.86
N LEU A 2 -4.54 -5.51 7.77
CA LEU A 2 -5.41 -6.66 7.42
C LEU A 2 -4.64 -7.99 7.32
N GLY A 3 -3.56 -8.06 6.58
CA GLY A 3 -2.84 -9.30 6.32
C GLY A 3 -2.06 -9.83 7.53
N ARG A 4 -1.06 -9.06 8.01
CA ARG A 4 -0.15 -9.52 9.08
C ARG A 4 -0.77 -9.45 10.47
N LEU A 5 -1.47 -8.34 10.80
CA LEU A 5 -2.11 -8.15 12.11
C LEU A 5 -3.51 -8.77 12.19
N ARG A 6 -4.10 -9.17 11.06
CA ARG A 6 -5.45 -9.75 10.98
C ARG A 6 -6.53 -8.89 11.65
N MET A 7 -6.35 -7.59 11.61
CA MET A 7 -7.35 -6.63 12.10
C MET A 7 -8.61 -6.72 11.24
N ASP A 8 -9.76 -6.57 11.85
CA ASP A 8 -11.02 -6.42 11.11
C ASP A 8 -11.06 -5.06 10.37
N LEU A 9 -11.94 -4.95 9.38
CA LEU A 9 -12.04 -3.75 8.54
C LEU A 9 -12.43 -2.49 9.33
N ARG A 10 -13.22 -2.61 10.39
CA ARG A 10 -13.63 -1.48 11.23
C ARG A 10 -12.44 -0.96 12.02
N SER A 11 -11.70 -1.85 12.66
CA SER A 11 -10.48 -1.53 13.40
C SER A 11 -9.40 -0.95 12.48
N CYS A 12 -9.20 -1.52 11.28
CA CYS A 12 -8.27 -0.96 10.29
C CYS A 12 -8.65 0.48 9.90
N LYS A 13 -9.93 0.74 9.66
CA LYS A 13 -10.41 2.07 9.28
C LYS A 13 -10.22 3.08 10.41
N GLN A 14 -10.50 2.67 11.66
CA GLN A 14 -10.32 3.52 12.83
C GLN A 14 -8.83 3.83 13.05
N ALA A 15 -7.98 2.83 12.99
CA ALA A 15 -6.53 2.98 13.10
C ALA A 15 -5.99 3.93 12.00
N TYR A 16 -6.44 3.78 10.75
CA TYR A 16 -6.04 4.67 9.66
C TYR A 16 -6.46 6.13 9.92
N LYS A 17 -7.69 6.36 10.42
CA LYS A 17 -8.17 7.71 10.77
C LYS A 17 -7.37 8.34 11.91
N SER A 18 -6.98 7.56 12.91
CA SER A 18 -6.14 8.03 14.02
C SER A 18 -4.73 8.35 13.56
N LEU A 19 -4.10 7.42 12.82
CA LEU A 19 -2.78 7.58 12.24
C LEU A 19 -2.67 8.84 11.37
N SER A 20 -3.59 8.99 10.41
CA SER A 20 -3.52 10.11 9.47
C SER A 20 -3.63 11.46 10.18
N LYS A 21 -4.48 11.58 11.21
CA LYS A 21 -4.58 12.80 12.02
C LYS A 21 -3.30 13.10 12.78
N GLU A 22 -2.65 12.09 13.33
CA GLU A 22 -1.41 12.26 14.10
C GLU A 22 -0.22 12.61 13.20
N ILE A 23 -0.04 11.85 12.11
CA ILE A 23 1.08 12.01 11.19
C ILE A 23 1.03 13.36 10.46
N PHE A 24 -0.15 13.76 9.97
CA PHE A 24 -0.32 14.97 9.17
C PHE A 24 -0.65 16.22 10.01
N ARG A 25 -0.86 16.10 11.32
CA ARG A 25 -1.10 17.23 12.23
C ARG A 25 0.10 18.14 12.42
N ALA A 26 1.30 17.60 12.35
CA ALA A 26 2.54 18.31 12.68
C ALA A 26 3.21 19.02 11.47
N GLY A 27 2.63 18.96 10.29
CA GLY A 27 3.34 19.23 9.06
C GLY A 27 2.87 20.39 8.21
N THR A 28 2.98 21.63 8.68
CA THR A 28 3.12 22.77 7.76
C THR A 28 4.46 23.47 8.00
N TRP A 29 5.53 22.84 7.56
CA TRP A 29 6.76 23.59 7.35
C TRP A 29 6.57 24.46 6.12
N LYS A 30 6.22 25.74 6.33
CA LYS A 30 6.37 26.78 5.32
C LYS A 30 7.87 26.91 5.04
N LEU A 31 8.35 26.35 3.93
CA LEU A 31 9.72 26.51 3.50
C LEU A 31 10.00 28.00 3.24
N PRO A 32 10.96 28.64 3.92
CA PRO A 32 11.42 29.97 3.54
C PRO A 32 12.14 29.86 2.19
N GLY A 33 11.79 30.72 1.25
CA GLY A 33 12.37 30.75 -0.09
C GLY A 33 13.89 30.68 -0.12
N LYS A 34 14.44 30.08 -1.14
CA LYS A 34 15.86 29.88 -1.53
C LYS A 34 16.57 28.59 -1.12
N LYS A 35 16.07 27.76 -0.21
CA LYS A 35 16.74 26.49 0.17
C LYS A 35 16.00 25.21 -0.27
N TRP A 36 15.12 25.31 -1.21
CA TRP A 36 14.25 24.21 -1.59
C TRP A 36 14.94 23.12 -2.45
N TRP A 37 16.06 23.42 -3.12
CA TRP A 37 16.86 22.38 -3.80
C TRP A 37 17.52 21.41 -2.82
N ASP A 38 18.02 21.88 -1.67
CA ASP A 38 18.53 21.03 -0.61
C ASP A 38 17.40 20.29 0.12
N ALA A 39 16.20 20.87 0.13
CA ALA A 39 15.01 20.26 0.68
C ALA A 39 14.45 19.13 -0.20
N PHE A 40 14.64 19.23 -1.52
CA PHE A 40 14.17 18.24 -2.48
C PHE A 40 14.84 16.87 -2.30
N TRP A 41 16.10 16.86 -1.88
CA TRP A 41 16.87 15.61 -1.70
C TRP A 41 17.01 15.18 -0.24
N ASN A 42 16.84 16.08 0.75
CA ASN A 42 17.19 15.81 2.15
C ASN A 42 16.11 16.19 3.17
N LYS A 43 14.95 16.76 2.79
CA LYS A 43 13.89 17.14 3.74
C LYS A 43 12.52 16.73 3.22
N SER A 44 11.93 15.77 3.91
CA SER A 44 10.52 15.43 3.79
C SER A 44 9.65 16.43 4.55
N TRP A 45 8.40 16.58 4.11
CA TRP A 45 7.42 17.45 4.76
C TRP A 45 6.96 16.92 6.12
N TYR A 46 7.02 15.61 6.30
CA TYR A 46 6.57 14.92 7.53
C TYR A 46 7.70 14.11 8.14
N SER A 47 7.64 13.94 9.47
CA SER A 47 8.63 13.17 10.21
C SER A 47 8.45 11.67 10.01
N GLY A 48 9.53 10.98 9.66
CA GLY A 48 9.59 9.53 9.65
C GLY A 48 9.37 8.93 11.04
N ASP A 49 9.86 9.61 12.08
CA ASP A 49 9.71 9.17 13.47
C ASP A 49 8.26 9.27 13.95
N ALA A 50 7.52 10.31 13.52
CA ALA A 50 6.10 10.42 13.82
C ALA A 50 5.30 9.27 13.20
N LEU A 51 5.58 8.92 11.94
CA LEU A 51 4.96 7.77 11.29
C LEU A 51 5.32 6.46 12.00
N GLU A 52 6.57 6.28 12.40
CA GLU A 52 7.03 5.10 13.12
C GLU A 52 6.36 4.99 14.50
N SER A 53 6.28 6.08 15.26
CA SER A 53 5.60 6.11 16.56
C SER A 53 4.13 5.75 16.43
N ALA A 54 3.45 6.28 15.42
CA ALA A 54 2.07 5.96 15.15
C ALA A 54 1.85 4.48 14.76
N ILE A 55 2.79 3.89 14.01
CA ILE A 55 2.77 2.45 13.70
C ILE A 55 2.96 1.63 14.99
N LYS A 56 3.89 2.01 15.87
CA LYS A 56 4.13 1.32 17.15
C LYS A 56 2.88 1.28 18.04
N ILE A 57 2.13 2.38 18.13
CA ILE A 57 0.87 2.42 18.87
C ILE A 57 -0.11 1.34 18.37
N ILE A 58 -0.29 1.24 17.03
CA ILE A 58 -1.16 0.20 16.45
C ILE A 58 -0.64 -1.21 16.74
N LEU A 59 0.67 -1.41 16.71
CA LEU A 59 1.26 -2.71 17.03
C LEU A 59 1.00 -3.09 18.48
N GLU A 60 1.16 -2.16 19.42
CA GLU A 60 0.88 -2.36 20.84
C GLU A 60 -0.57 -2.76 21.11
N GLU A 61 -1.52 -2.18 20.38
CA GLU A 61 -2.93 -2.49 20.53
C GLU A 61 -3.36 -3.82 19.89
N HIS A 62 -2.67 -4.28 18.84
CA HIS A 62 -3.19 -5.36 17.99
C HIS A 62 -2.25 -6.57 17.86
N ILE A 63 -1.11 -6.56 18.52
CA ILE A 63 -0.22 -7.72 18.58
C ILE A 63 -0.59 -8.62 19.76
N SER A 64 -0.46 -9.93 19.55
CA SER A 64 -0.73 -10.91 20.60
C SER A 64 0.19 -10.71 21.81
N GLU A 65 -0.32 -10.92 23.00
CA GLU A 65 0.45 -10.82 24.24
C GLU A 65 1.71 -11.71 24.21
N LEU A 66 1.63 -12.86 23.56
CA LEU A 66 2.76 -13.78 23.41
C LEU A 66 3.91 -13.18 22.57
N GLU A 67 3.59 -12.36 21.58
CA GLU A 67 4.60 -11.64 20.78
C GLU A 67 5.16 -10.44 21.54
N LYS A 68 4.36 -9.79 22.39
CA LYS A 68 4.79 -8.68 23.24
C LYS A 68 5.74 -9.13 24.34
N GLU A 69 5.48 -10.29 24.97
CA GLU A 69 6.33 -10.82 26.05
C GLU A 69 7.74 -11.19 25.57
N ASN A 70 7.89 -11.59 24.32
CA ASN A 70 9.15 -12.08 23.78
C ASN A 70 9.98 -11.03 23.03
N LEU A 71 9.36 -9.92 22.58
CA LEU A 71 10.02 -8.93 21.74
C LEU A 71 9.53 -7.51 22.05
N GLN A 72 10.44 -6.54 21.95
CA GLN A 72 10.04 -5.14 21.93
C GLN A 72 9.22 -4.87 20.67
N THR A 73 8.18 -4.04 20.78
CA THR A 73 7.20 -3.75 19.72
C THR A 73 7.85 -3.39 18.38
N GLU A 74 8.95 -2.65 18.42
CA GLU A 74 9.72 -2.23 17.24
C GLU A 74 10.46 -3.37 16.53
N ASN A 75 10.76 -4.45 17.25
CA ASN A 75 11.55 -5.59 16.76
C ASN A 75 10.70 -6.77 16.30
N ILE A 76 9.36 -6.61 16.24
CA ILE A 76 8.47 -7.71 15.83
C ILE A 76 8.68 -8.01 14.35
N PRO A 77 9.08 -9.26 13.99
CA PRO A 77 9.35 -9.64 12.62
C PRO A 77 8.11 -9.55 11.73
N LEU A 78 8.27 -9.05 10.51
CA LEU A 78 7.21 -9.06 9.52
C LEU A 78 6.86 -10.50 9.11
N ALA A 79 7.87 -11.30 8.77
CA ALA A 79 7.68 -12.69 8.40
C ALA A 79 7.43 -13.54 9.64
N LYS A 80 6.38 -14.34 9.59
CA LYS A 80 6.02 -15.29 10.64
C LYS A 80 6.16 -16.70 10.12
N ALA A 81 6.93 -17.53 10.80
CA ALA A 81 6.99 -18.95 10.51
C ALA A 81 5.61 -19.60 10.76
N PRO A 82 5.18 -20.56 9.94
CA PRO A 82 3.93 -21.27 10.14
C PRO A 82 3.99 -22.05 11.45
N LEU A 83 3.08 -21.74 12.38
CA LEU A 83 3.04 -22.36 13.72
C LEU A 83 2.58 -23.82 13.71
N ARG A 84 1.94 -24.30 12.61
CA ARG A 84 1.53 -25.70 12.42
C ARG A 84 1.32 -26.02 10.93
N PRO A 85 1.63 -27.26 10.50
CA PRO A 85 1.45 -27.69 9.08
C PRO A 85 0.00 -27.80 8.60
N GLN A 86 -0.99 -27.77 9.50
CA GLN A 86 -2.40 -28.07 9.21
C GLN A 86 -3.39 -26.96 9.55
N ALA A 87 -2.93 -25.80 10.01
CA ALA A 87 -3.83 -24.65 10.16
C ALA A 87 -4.14 -24.08 8.76
N VAL A 88 -5.40 -23.70 8.53
CA VAL A 88 -5.86 -22.90 7.38
C VAL A 88 -4.73 -21.96 6.94
N LEU A 89 -4.30 -22.10 5.68
CA LEU A 89 -3.16 -21.36 5.15
C LEU A 89 -3.26 -19.90 5.56
N PRO A 90 -2.29 -19.38 6.31
CA PRO A 90 -2.37 -17.98 6.76
C PRO A 90 -2.39 -17.10 5.53
N THR A 91 -3.18 -16.03 5.56
CA THR A 91 -3.22 -15.04 4.50
C THR A 91 -1.78 -14.57 4.22
N ARG A 92 -1.26 -14.94 3.06
CA ARG A 92 0.04 -14.46 2.60
C ARG A 92 -0.11 -13.02 2.15
N CYS A 93 0.66 -12.12 2.71
CA CYS A 93 0.66 -10.74 2.25
C CYS A 93 2.09 -10.23 2.09
N PHE A 94 2.25 -9.26 1.23
CA PHE A 94 3.47 -8.50 1.07
C PHE A 94 3.14 -7.02 0.88
N VAL A 95 4.11 -6.18 1.08
CA VAL A 95 4.10 -4.78 0.67
C VAL A 95 5.20 -4.56 -0.35
N CYS A 96 5.02 -3.58 -1.23
CA CYS A 96 6.03 -3.17 -2.19
C CYS A 96 6.85 -2.01 -1.62
N ALA A 97 8.16 -2.03 -1.84
CA ALA A 97 9.03 -0.90 -1.61
C ALA A 97 10.03 -0.79 -2.77
N THR A 98 10.43 0.43 -3.11
CA THR A 98 11.41 0.69 -4.17
C THR A 98 12.79 0.81 -3.55
N VAL A 99 13.74 -0.03 -3.99
CA VAL A 99 15.13 0.08 -3.56
C VAL A 99 15.81 1.18 -4.38
N LYS A 100 16.64 1.98 -3.74
CA LYS A 100 17.47 2.99 -4.42
C LYS A 100 18.20 2.36 -5.60
N ASP A 101 18.24 3.09 -6.72
CA ASP A 101 18.89 2.69 -7.96
C ASP A 101 18.30 1.43 -8.63
N GLN A 102 17.13 0.97 -8.20
CA GLN A 102 16.38 -0.12 -8.84
C GLN A 102 15.07 0.37 -9.46
N THR A 103 14.72 -0.23 -10.60
CA THR A 103 13.48 0.10 -11.33
C THR A 103 12.29 -0.77 -10.93
N ARG A 104 12.53 -1.86 -10.21
CA ARG A 104 11.51 -2.81 -9.77
C ARG A 104 11.25 -2.68 -8.28
N ALA A 105 9.99 -2.85 -7.90
CA ALA A 105 9.63 -2.96 -6.50
C ALA A 105 10.15 -4.27 -5.89
N GLU A 106 10.71 -4.19 -4.70
CA GLU A 106 10.99 -5.34 -3.85
C GLU A 106 9.71 -5.72 -3.09
N ARG A 107 9.37 -7.01 -3.08
CA ARG A 107 8.23 -7.55 -2.32
C ARG A 107 8.68 -7.92 -0.92
N ILE A 108 8.30 -7.14 0.07
CA ILE A 108 8.61 -7.37 1.48
C ILE A 108 7.49 -8.23 2.06
N ARG A 109 7.77 -9.51 2.28
CA ARG A 109 6.78 -10.57 2.57
C ARG A 109 6.54 -10.76 4.06
N SER A 110 5.29 -11.05 4.43
CA SER A 110 4.91 -11.44 5.80
C SER A 110 4.99 -12.96 6.04
N TYR A 111 5.57 -13.71 5.12
CA TYR A 111 5.71 -15.17 5.16
C TYR A 111 7.06 -15.57 4.55
N ILE A 112 7.45 -16.80 4.78
CA ILE A 112 8.65 -17.39 4.18
C ILE A 112 8.26 -17.92 2.80
N PRO A 113 8.84 -17.40 1.70
CA PRO A 113 8.57 -17.85 0.34
C PRO A 113 9.20 -19.22 0.06
N PHE A 114 8.82 -19.84 -1.06
CA PHE A 114 9.40 -21.11 -1.51
C PHE A 114 10.93 -21.06 -1.68
N SER A 115 11.47 -19.90 -2.00
CA SER A 115 12.94 -19.68 -2.07
C SER A 115 13.64 -19.74 -0.71
N ASN A 116 12.91 -19.84 0.39
CA ASN A 116 13.42 -19.75 1.77
C ASN A 116 14.17 -18.44 2.10
N GLU A 117 14.03 -17.41 1.29
CA GLU A 117 14.54 -16.08 1.59
C GLU A 117 13.69 -15.43 2.68
N VAL A 118 14.17 -15.46 3.91
CA VAL A 118 13.47 -14.83 5.03
C VAL A 118 13.61 -13.32 4.94
N SER A 119 12.50 -12.61 4.98
CA SER A 119 12.51 -11.16 5.11
C SER A 119 13.09 -10.76 6.48
N HIS A 120 14.13 -9.95 6.47
CA HIS A 120 14.75 -9.39 7.68
C HIS A 120 14.03 -8.15 8.21
N PHE A 121 12.91 -7.77 7.61
CA PHE A 121 12.14 -6.60 8.01
C PHE A 121 11.34 -6.87 9.28
N THR A 122 11.31 -5.89 10.16
CA THR A 122 10.26 -5.79 11.17
C THR A 122 8.98 -5.21 10.54
N ILE A 123 7.85 -5.31 11.25
CA ILE A 123 6.60 -4.70 10.79
C ILE A 123 6.75 -3.19 10.65
N CYS A 124 7.42 -2.54 11.60
CA CYS A 124 7.71 -1.10 11.53
C CYS A 124 8.53 -0.74 10.30
N GLN A 125 9.63 -1.45 10.05
CA GLN A 125 10.49 -1.20 8.90
C GLN A 125 9.77 -1.40 7.57
N ALA A 126 8.97 -2.47 7.44
CA ALA A 126 8.19 -2.72 6.24
C ALA A 126 7.14 -1.64 5.99
N SER A 127 6.46 -1.19 7.05
CA SER A 127 5.49 -0.10 6.97
C SER A 127 6.15 1.22 6.60
N ARG A 128 7.32 1.52 7.18
CA ARG A 128 8.11 2.70 6.85
C ARG A 128 8.61 2.66 5.41
N ALA A 129 9.14 1.53 4.94
CA ALA A 129 9.66 1.37 3.59
C ALA A 129 8.57 1.57 2.53
N THR A 130 7.41 0.91 2.69
CA THR A 130 6.31 1.00 1.72
C THR A 130 5.61 2.36 1.70
N SER A 131 5.80 3.20 2.74
CA SER A 131 5.17 4.51 2.89
C SER A 131 6.16 5.68 2.77
N ALA A 132 7.41 5.43 2.39
CA ALA A 132 8.45 6.45 2.25
C ALA A 132 8.28 7.25 0.94
N ALA A 133 7.11 7.86 0.75
CA ALA A 133 6.79 8.66 -0.42
C ALA A 133 7.71 9.89 -0.50
N PRO A 134 8.43 10.09 -1.61
CA PRO A 134 9.29 11.26 -1.80
C PRO A 134 8.52 12.55 -1.51
N LEU A 135 9.17 13.51 -0.91
CA LEU A 135 8.62 14.77 -0.39
C LEU A 135 7.79 14.61 0.90
N TYR A 136 7.04 13.53 1.06
CA TYR A 136 6.23 13.29 2.27
C TYR A 136 7.07 12.76 3.42
N PHE A 137 7.79 11.66 3.19
CA PHE A 137 8.59 10.99 4.23
C PHE A 137 10.01 10.69 3.77
N PRO A 138 10.98 10.70 4.70
CA PRO A 138 12.34 10.30 4.37
C PRO A 138 12.41 8.80 4.05
N PRO A 139 13.32 8.37 3.17
CA PRO A 139 13.60 6.96 2.95
C PRO A 139 14.08 6.29 4.23
N ILE A 140 14.04 4.95 4.24
CA ILE A 140 14.57 4.15 5.36
C ILE A 140 15.70 3.24 4.89
N ASN A 141 16.74 3.11 5.72
CA ASN A 141 17.81 2.14 5.47
C ASN A 141 17.54 0.86 6.27
N VAL A 142 17.49 -0.27 5.57
CA VAL A 142 17.35 -1.60 6.19
C VAL A 142 18.41 -2.52 5.58
N ALA A 143 19.24 -3.10 6.43
CA ALA A 143 20.32 -4.01 6.03
C ALA A 143 21.24 -3.43 4.93
N GLY A 144 21.54 -2.12 5.00
CA GLY A 144 22.44 -1.43 4.07
C GLY A 144 21.80 -1.02 2.74
N LYS A 145 20.51 -1.30 2.52
CA LYS A 145 19.75 -0.83 1.36
C LYS A 145 18.83 0.33 1.77
N GLU A 146 18.73 1.33 0.90
CA GLU A 146 17.84 2.48 1.07
C GLU A 146 16.53 2.23 0.32
N TYR A 147 15.41 2.36 1.05
CA TYR A 147 14.06 2.07 0.56
C TYR A 147 13.19 3.31 0.49
N TYR A 148 12.44 3.41 -0.59
CA TYR A 148 11.43 4.42 -0.89
C TYR A 148 10.06 3.76 -1.06
N ASP A 149 9.01 4.56 -1.12
CA ASP A 149 7.64 4.13 -1.35
C ASP A 149 7.50 3.16 -2.53
N GLY A 150 6.75 2.10 -2.32
CA GLY A 150 6.45 1.12 -3.35
C GLY A 150 5.67 1.69 -4.54
N GLY A 151 4.92 2.76 -4.32
CA GLY A 151 4.18 3.47 -5.36
C GLY A 151 5.06 4.05 -6.47
N MET A 152 6.35 4.27 -6.20
CA MET A 152 7.29 4.74 -7.24
C MET A 152 7.52 3.71 -8.36
N ALA A 153 7.55 2.43 -8.03
CA ALA A 153 7.75 1.35 -9.00
C ALA A 153 6.48 0.54 -9.26
N SER A 154 5.53 0.49 -8.30
CA SER A 154 4.35 -0.36 -8.36
C SER A 154 3.18 0.23 -7.57
N ASN A 155 2.62 1.34 -8.04
CA ASN A 155 1.47 2.03 -7.44
C ASN A 155 0.16 1.23 -7.51
N ASN A 156 0.04 0.32 -8.46
CA ASN A 156 -0.94 -0.75 -8.49
C ASN A 156 -0.19 -2.09 -8.53
N PRO A 157 0.00 -2.78 -7.41
CA PRO A 157 0.85 -3.96 -7.33
C PRO A 157 0.23 -5.23 -7.91
N ILE A 158 -0.75 -5.11 -8.82
CA ILE A 158 -1.47 -6.25 -9.39
C ILE A 158 -0.54 -7.21 -10.15
N ILE A 159 0.41 -6.69 -10.92
CA ILE A 159 1.41 -7.50 -11.64
C ILE A 159 2.29 -8.26 -10.65
N GLU A 160 2.72 -7.57 -9.57
CA GLU A 160 3.50 -8.20 -8.52
C GLU A 160 2.70 -9.27 -7.75
N ALA A 161 1.40 -9.03 -7.53
CA ALA A 161 0.52 -9.98 -6.88
C ALA A 161 0.32 -11.26 -7.70
N VAL A 162 0.12 -11.13 -9.03
CA VAL A 162 -0.02 -12.30 -9.91
C VAL A 162 1.29 -13.07 -10.04
N ARG A 163 2.41 -12.39 -10.22
CA ARG A 163 3.73 -13.03 -10.23
C ARG A 163 4.01 -13.78 -8.94
N GLU A 164 3.66 -13.18 -7.80
CA GLU A 164 3.81 -13.82 -6.49
C GLU A 164 2.90 -15.05 -6.37
N ALA A 165 1.63 -14.92 -6.75
CA ALA A 165 0.68 -16.02 -6.70
C ALA A 165 1.12 -17.20 -7.57
N THR A 166 1.59 -16.96 -8.78
CA THR A 166 2.06 -18.02 -9.70
C THR A 166 3.33 -18.70 -9.20
N THR A 167 4.18 -18.00 -8.45
CA THR A 167 5.40 -18.55 -7.87
C THR A 167 5.12 -19.36 -6.61
N GLU A 168 4.27 -18.82 -5.72
CA GLU A 168 4.03 -19.35 -4.38
C GLU A 168 2.90 -20.39 -4.30
N PHE A 169 2.05 -20.45 -5.32
CA PHE A 169 0.90 -21.37 -5.39
C PHE A 169 0.92 -22.19 -6.68
N GLN A 170 2.07 -22.77 -7.00
CA GLN A 170 2.24 -23.61 -8.19
C GLN A 170 1.20 -24.74 -8.22
N GLY A 171 0.59 -24.95 -9.38
CA GLY A 171 -0.44 -25.96 -9.55
C GLY A 171 -1.85 -25.55 -9.09
N HIS A 172 -2.03 -24.33 -8.57
CA HIS A 172 -3.34 -23.79 -8.22
C HIS A 172 -3.82 -22.78 -9.26
N ASN A 173 -5.13 -22.77 -9.51
CA ASN A 173 -5.75 -21.78 -10.36
C ASN A 173 -6.10 -20.51 -9.57
N ILE A 174 -5.92 -19.35 -10.18
CA ILE A 174 -6.38 -18.08 -9.63
C ILE A 174 -7.87 -17.94 -9.94
N SER A 175 -8.70 -17.92 -8.92
CA SER A 175 -10.15 -17.83 -9.03
C SER A 175 -10.67 -16.42 -9.20
N ALA A 176 -10.02 -15.48 -8.55
CA ALA A 176 -10.33 -14.05 -8.66
C ALA A 176 -9.10 -13.19 -8.36
N ILE A 177 -8.96 -12.12 -9.11
CA ILE A 177 -7.96 -11.05 -8.87
C ILE A 177 -8.73 -9.77 -8.63
N VAL A 178 -8.54 -9.16 -7.45
CA VAL A 178 -9.25 -7.95 -7.08
C VAL A 178 -8.26 -6.81 -6.88
N SER A 179 -8.36 -5.78 -7.71
CA SER A 179 -7.57 -4.56 -7.59
C SER A 179 -8.45 -3.41 -7.13
N ILE A 180 -8.11 -2.81 -5.99
CA ILE A 180 -8.86 -1.71 -5.38
C ILE A 180 -7.98 -0.46 -5.40
N GLY A 181 -8.45 0.58 -6.07
CA GLY A 181 -7.77 1.87 -6.13
C GLY A 181 -8.34 2.90 -5.16
N THR A 182 -7.61 3.98 -5.02
CA THR A 182 -7.91 5.10 -4.10
C THR A 182 -8.55 6.31 -4.81
N GLY A 183 -8.99 6.14 -6.03
CA GLY A 183 -9.53 7.20 -6.90
C GLY A 183 -8.57 7.53 -8.05
N ALA A 184 -9.13 7.76 -9.24
CA ALA A 184 -8.34 8.15 -10.40
C ALA A 184 -7.96 9.64 -10.30
N SER A 185 -6.67 9.91 -10.35
CA SER A 185 -6.16 11.29 -10.43
C SER A 185 -6.38 11.83 -11.85
N LYS A 186 -6.89 13.05 -11.97
CA LYS A 186 -6.87 13.75 -13.25
C LYS A 186 -5.46 14.22 -13.52
N ILE A 187 -4.81 13.63 -14.52
CA ILE A 187 -3.51 14.11 -14.99
C ILE A 187 -3.76 15.43 -15.73
N VAL A 188 -3.41 16.55 -15.10
CA VAL A 188 -3.47 17.87 -15.71
C VAL A 188 -2.09 18.16 -16.29
N ALA A 189 -2.04 18.63 -17.55
CA ALA A 189 -0.79 19.05 -18.16
C ALA A 189 -0.09 20.11 -17.29
N PRO A 190 1.24 20.07 -17.17
CA PRO A 190 1.96 21.01 -16.31
C PRO A 190 1.82 22.43 -16.84
N ASN A 191 1.42 23.35 -15.97
CA ASN A 191 1.47 24.76 -16.22
C ASN A 191 2.92 25.28 -16.08
N ARG A 192 3.15 26.55 -16.41
CA ARG A 192 4.47 27.17 -16.22
C ARG A 192 4.82 27.26 -14.72
N GLY A 193 5.81 26.50 -14.30
CA GLY A 193 6.30 26.49 -12.92
C GLY A 193 6.79 25.13 -12.50
N LEU A 194 7.85 25.09 -11.70
CA LEU A 194 8.51 23.84 -11.31
C LEU A 194 7.62 22.96 -10.42
N GLN A 195 6.81 23.58 -9.53
CA GLN A 195 5.86 22.84 -8.70
C GLN A 195 4.87 22.07 -9.57
N SER A 196 4.33 22.70 -10.61
CA SER A 196 3.41 22.04 -11.54
C SER A 196 4.06 20.89 -12.33
N VAL A 197 5.36 20.97 -12.62
CA VAL A 197 6.12 19.86 -13.23
C VAL A 197 6.27 18.70 -12.25
N ILE A 198 6.55 19.00 -10.99
CA ILE A 198 6.65 17.99 -9.94
C ILE A 198 5.31 17.30 -9.72
N ASP A 199 4.23 18.07 -9.60
CA ASP A 199 2.87 17.54 -9.41
C ASP A 199 2.46 16.65 -10.60
N HIS A 200 2.84 17.04 -11.82
CA HIS A 200 2.63 16.23 -13.00
C HIS A 200 3.44 14.93 -12.98
N MET A 201 4.71 14.98 -12.58
CA MET A 201 5.54 13.78 -12.43
C MET A 201 4.97 12.83 -11.38
N VAL A 202 4.55 13.36 -10.22
CA VAL A 202 3.91 12.57 -9.16
C VAL A 202 2.62 11.94 -9.69
N ALA A 203 1.76 12.69 -10.39
CA ALA A 203 0.53 12.17 -10.97
C ALA A 203 0.78 11.04 -11.99
N ARG A 204 1.84 11.14 -12.79
CA ARG A 204 2.24 10.08 -13.73
C ARG A 204 2.74 8.83 -13.03
N VAL A 205 3.60 8.99 -12.03
CA VAL A 205 4.11 7.86 -11.25
C VAL A 205 2.98 7.16 -10.48
N THR A 206 1.92 7.91 -10.12
CA THR A 206 0.76 7.36 -9.40
C THR A 206 -0.39 6.94 -10.32
N ASP A 207 -0.22 6.89 -11.65
CA ASP A 207 -1.24 6.41 -12.57
C ASP A 207 -1.44 4.90 -12.43
N THR A 208 -2.46 4.54 -11.67
CA THR A 208 -2.80 3.15 -11.35
C THR A 208 -3.60 2.47 -12.46
N GLU A 209 -4.16 3.23 -13.41
CA GLU A 209 -4.92 2.67 -14.54
C GLU A 209 -3.98 2.17 -15.64
N GLU A 210 -2.89 2.89 -15.92
CA GLU A 210 -1.85 2.41 -16.84
C GLU A 210 -1.32 1.02 -16.40
N LYS A 211 -1.11 0.84 -15.10
CA LYS A 211 -0.69 -0.46 -14.55
C LYS A 211 -1.77 -1.54 -14.65
N TRP A 212 -3.03 -1.17 -14.60
CA TRP A 212 -4.13 -2.09 -14.83
C TRP A 212 -4.18 -2.55 -16.31
N GLU A 213 -4.03 -1.62 -17.26
CA GLU A 213 -3.99 -1.93 -18.68
C GLU A 213 -2.77 -2.79 -19.05
N GLU A 214 -1.59 -2.45 -18.49
CA GLU A 214 -0.38 -3.26 -18.63
C GLU A 214 -0.61 -4.70 -18.11
N PHE A 215 -1.27 -4.85 -16.97
CA PHE A 215 -1.62 -6.15 -16.41
C PHE A 215 -2.50 -6.97 -17.36
N LEU A 216 -3.57 -6.39 -17.90
CA LEU A 216 -4.45 -7.09 -18.85
C LEU A 216 -3.71 -7.51 -20.11
N ALA A 217 -2.80 -6.67 -20.61
CA ALA A 217 -1.98 -7.00 -21.77
C ALA A 217 -0.98 -8.15 -21.50
N LEU A 218 -0.38 -8.17 -20.31
CA LEU A 218 0.59 -9.20 -19.92
C LEU A 218 -0.06 -10.54 -19.55
N PHE A 219 -1.28 -10.50 -19.01
CA PHE A 219 -1.98 -11.66 -18.45
C PHE A 219 -3.40 -11.81 -19.03
N PRO A 220 -3.59 -11.92 -20.35
CA PRO A 220 -4.92 -11.94 -20.98
C PRO A 220 -5.79 -13.12 -20.52
N LEU A 221 -5.18 -14.24 -20.12
CA LEU A 221 -5.91 -15.40 -19.61
C LEU A 221 -6.60 -15.14 -18.26
N HIS A 222 -6.22 -14.10 -17.55
CA HIS A 222 -6.81 -13.73 -16.26
C HIS A 222 -7.88 -12.64 -16.37
N GLU A 223 -8.16 -12.10 -17.55
CA GLU A 223 -9.14 -11.02 -17.74
C GLU A 223 -10.50 -11.35 -17.13
N ASN A 224 -11.02 -12.54 -17.42
CA ASN A 224 -12.34 -13.00 -16.98
C ASN A 224 -12.48 -13.24 -15.46
N VAL A 225 -11.37 -13.23 -14.72
CA VAL A 225 -11.33 -13.40 -13.26
C VAL A 225 -10.79 -12.15 -12.55
N SER A 226 -10.59 -11.06 -13.29
CA SER A 226 -9.98 -9.84 -12.81
C SER A 226 -10.98 -8.71 -12.62
N PHE A 227 -10.95 -8.08 -11.46
CA PHE A 227 -11.89 -7.03 -11.07
C PHE A 227 -11.12 -5.79 -10.59
N ARG A 228 -11.30 -4.66 -11.29
CA ARG A 228 -10.76 -3.35 -10.89
C ARG A 228 -11.86 -2.49 -10.32
N PHE A 229 -11.70 -2.05 -9.07
CA PHE A 229 -12.58 -1.10 -8.40
C PHE A 229 -11.84 0.24 -8.24
N GLN A 230 -12.23 1.22 -9.07
CA GLN A 230 -11.59 2.54 -9.11
C GLN A 230 -12.66 3.60 -9.30
N GLU A 231 -12.77 4.51 -8.33
CA GLU A 231 -13.63 5.69 -8.45
C GLU A 231 -13.00 6.67 -9.46
N LYS A 232 -13.75 7.11 -10.46
CA LYS A 232 -13.25 7.94 -11.58
C LYS A 232 -13.64 9.42 -11.46
N GLY A 233 -14.27 9.81 -10.34
CA GLY A 233 -14.76 11.18 -10.14
C GLY A 233 -13.79 12.06 -9.34
N ASN A 234 -14.14 12.33 -8.10
CA ASN A 234 -13.47 13.34 -7.28
C ASN A 234 -12.52 12.77 -6.21
N LEU A 235 -12.56 11.45 -5.96
CA LEU A 235 -11.78 10.85 -4.89
C LEU A 235 -10.27 11.05 -5.11
N GLY A 236 -9.79 10.85 -6.33
CA GLY A 236 -8.39 11.03 -6.70
C GLY A 236 -7.88 12.47 -6.67
N SER A 237 -8.77 13.47 -6.47
CA SER A 237 -8.38 14.88 -6.31
C SER A 237 -8.08 15.27 -4.87
N ILE A 238 -8.31 14.36 -3.91
CA ILE A 238 -8.05 14.59 -2.49
C ILE A 238 -6.60 14.22 -2.20
N ASP A 239 -5.83 15.18 -1.73
CA ASP A 239 -4.41 15.00 -1.39
C ASP A 239 -4.24 13.96 -0.27
N LEU A 240 -3.15 13.19 -0.35
CA LEU A 240 -2.76 12.17 0.63
C LEU A 240 -2.70 12.72 2.06
N ALA A 241 -2.25 13.96 2.23
CA ALA A 241 -2.11 14.60 3.53
C ALA A 241 -3.40 15.27 4.05
N SER A 242 -4.49 15.27 3.29
CA SER A 242 -5.77 15.90 3.67
C SER A 242 -6.55 15.06 4.69
N SER A 243 -5.98 14.90 5.89
CA SER A 243 -6.61 14.14 6.98
C SER A 243 -7.93 14.75 7.48
N ASP A 244 -8.16 16.03 7.22
CA ASP A 244 -9.41 16.76 7.49
C ASP A 244 -10.56 16.38 6.53
N ARG A 245 -10.25 15.83 5.35
CA ARG A 245 -11.22 15.43 4.32
C ARG A 245 -11.60 13.94 4.35
N LEU A 246 -11.21 13.20 5.36
CA LEU A 246 -11.49 11.75 5.45
C LEU A 246 -12.99 11.39 5.43
N GLU A 247 -13.84 12.27 5.96
CA GLU A 247 -15.31 12.06 5.90
C GLU A 247 -15.84 12.20 4.47
N GLU A 248 -15.28 13.12 3.69
CA GLU A 248 -15.60 13.29 2.27
C GLU A 248 -15.14 12.07 1.46
N VAL A 249 -13.92 11.57 1.71
CA VAL A 249 -13.41 10.32 1.12
C VAL A 249 -14.37 9.16 1.39
N GLU A 250 -14.83 9.03 2.63
CA GLU A 250 -15.78 7.98 3.00
C GLU A 250 -17.13 8.12 2.29
N LYS A 251 -17.65 9.34 2.17
CA LYS A 251 -18.91 9.64 1.47
C LYS A 251 -18.81 9.28 -0.02
N LEU A 252 -17.71 9.70 -0.70
CA LEU A 252 -17.48 9.39 -2.11
C LEU A 252 -17.33 7.89 -2.35
N ALA A 253 -16.57 7.20 -1.50
CA ALA A 253 -16.39 5.75 -1.59
C ALA A 253 -17.73 5.01 -1.40
N LYS A 254 -18.55 5.41 -0.44
CA LYS A 254 -19.91 4.84 -0.23
C LYS A 254 -20.82 5.07 -1.44
N ALA A 255 -20.80 6.26 -2.02
CA ALA A 255 -21.59 6.56 -3.22
C ALA A 255 -21.15 5.71 -4.41
N TYR A 256 -19.83 5.54 -4.60
CA TYR A 256 -19.26 4.68 -5.63
C TYR A 256 -19.73 3.23 -5.49
N VAL A 257 -19.58 2.64 -4.30
CA VAL A 257 -19.98 1.25 -4.04
C VAL A 257 -21.51 1.04 -4.14
N ALA A 258 -22.30 2.09 -3.89
CA ALA A 258 -23.75 2.03 -3.98
C ALA A 258 -24.28 2.13 -5.42
N SER A 259 -23.47 2.51 -6.40
CA SER A 259 -23.88 2.61 -7.81
C SER A 259 -24.29 1.25 -8.36
N SER A 260 -25.27 1.20 -9.25
CA SER A 260 -25.80 -0.04 -9.84
C SER A 260 -24.72 -0.82 -10.60
N GLU A 261 -23.88 -0.13 -11.36
CA GLU A 261 -22.77 -0.72 -12.12
C GLU A 261 -21.77 -1.44 -11.20
N VAL A 262 -21.35 -0.76 -10.13
CA VAL A 262 -20.36 -1.30 -9.19
C VAL A 262 -20.95 -2.46 -8.39
N ARG A 263 -22.24 -2.41 -8.02
CA ARG A 263 -22.92 -3.52 -7.33
C ARG A 263 -22.93 -4.78 -8.17
N VAL A 264 -23.30 -4.68 -9.46
CA VAL A 264 -23.25 -5.84 -10.39
C VAL A 264 -21.85 -6.45 -10.44
N LYS A 265 -20.83 -5.60 -10.52
CA LYS A 265 -19.43 -6.04 -10.54
C LYS A 265 -18.99 -6.69 -9.23
N ILE A 266 -19.45 -6.18 -8.08
CA ILE A 266 -19.21 -6.77 -6.76
C ILE A 266 -19.87 -8.15 -6.67
N ASP A 267 -21.12 -8.31 -7.13
CA ASP A 267 -21.85 -9.58 -7.07
C ASP A 267 -21.20 -10.62 -8.00
N GLU A 268 -20.68 -10.20 -9.14
CA GLU A 268 -19.93 -11.09 -10.04
C GLU A 268 -18.62 -11.55 -9.41
N CYS A 269 -17.85 -10.63 -8.83
CA CYS A 269 -16.63 -10.94 -8.10
C CYS A 269 -16.90 -11.89 -6.94
N ALA A 270 -17.93 -11.65 -6.14
CA ALA A 270 -18.32 -12.50 -5.02
C ALA A 270 -18.69 -13.92 -5.47
N ARG A 271 -19.43 -14.06 -6.58
CA ARG A 271 -19.74 -15.37 -7.15
C ARG A 271 -18.50 -16.14 -7.61
N LYS A 272 -17.52 -15.45 -8.23
CA LYS A 272 -16.24 -16.08 -8.62
C LYS A 272 -15.49 -16.61 -7.41
N ILE A 273 -15.43 -15.81 -6.32
CA ILE A 273 -14.77 -16.22 -5.08
C ILE A 273 -15.50 -17.39 -4.42
N ALA A 274 -16.83 -17.35 -4.34
CA ALA A 274 -17.62 -18.42 -3.71
C ALA A 274 -17.50 -19.76 -4.45
N ASN A 275 -17.46 -19.74 -5.78
CA ASN A 275 -17.36 -20.96 -6.61
C ASN A 275 -15.95 -21.58 -6.61
N SER A 276 -14.96 -20.93 -6.01
CA SER A 276 -13.59 -21.46 -5.92
C SER A 276 -13.36 -22.41 -4.76
N GLY A 277 -14.32 -22.56 -3.87
CA GLY A 277 -14.26 -23.43 -2.69
C GLY A 277 -14.93 -24.79 -2.86
N THR A 278 -15.45 -25.08 -4.05
CA THR A 278 -15.98 -26.40 -4.44
C THR A 278 -15.03 -27.07 -5.42
#